data_aeae3cd57754de8ccfd3bbad133e6574
#
_entry.id   aeae3cd57754de8ccfd3bbad133e6574
#
_cell.length_a   1.000
_cell.length_b   1.000
_cell.length_c   1.000
_cell.angle_alpha   90.00
_cell.angle_beta   90.00
_cell.angle_gamma   90.00
#
_symmetry.space_group_name_H-M   'P 1'
#
loop_
_entity.id
_entity.type
_entity.pdbx_description
1 polymer ?
#
loop_
_entity_poly.entity_id
_entity_poly.type
_entity_poly.pdbx_seq_one_letter_code
_entity_poly.pdbx_strand_id
1 'polypeptide(L)'
;MSPDKRAARTEVEPTTPPEGVSPAIRVMMMPRDTNANGTIFGGVILAQIDLAAAIEAHRWHPGRLATVAMDKIEFKRPVFVGDLVSFYTSTEHTGTTSVTIRVDVWAQRRHGSNTRVPVTSATVTMVATDEGGQKVPLANKVPSPLY
;
A
#
# COMPACT_ATOMS: atom_id res chain seq x y z
N MET A 1 24.26 -1.18 -33.33
CA MET A 1 23.83 -0.73 -32.00
C MET A 1 22.31 -0.66 -31.99
N SER A 2 21.66 -1.71 -31.53
CA SER A 2 20.20 -1.72 -31.41
C SER A 2 19.83 -1.02 -30.11
N PRO A 3 18.97 0.01 -30.10
CA PRO A 3 18.44 0.53 -28.86
C PRO A 3 17.59 -0.57 -28.20
N ASP A 4 17.88 -0.83 -26.96
CA ASP A 4 17.09 -1.74 -26.12
C ASP A 4 15.66 -1.22 -26.07
N LYS A 5 14.80 -1.78 -26.92
CA LYS A 5 13.37 -1.58 -26.85
C LYS A 5 12.82 -2.43 -25.72
N ARG A 6 13.15 -2.11 -24.51
CA ARG A 6 12.24 -2.39 -23.41
C ARG A 6 11.02 -1.52 -23.64
N ALA A 7 10.08 -2.06 -24.38
CA ALA A 7 8.77 -1.51 -24.45
C ALA A 7 8.32 -1.29 -23.01
N ALA A 8 8.22 -0.03 -22.61
CA ALA A 8 7.51 0.34 -21.42
C ALA A 8 6.13 -0.32 -21.57
N ARG A 9 5.89 -1.39 -20.81
CA ARG A 9 4.55 -1.87 -20.61
C ARG A 9 3.83 -0.67 -20.01
N THR A 10 3.02 -0.03 -20.81
CA THR A 10 1.99 0.85 -20.30
C THR A 10 1.11 -0.06 -19.43
N GLU A 11 1.37 -0.08 -18.13
CA GLU A 11 0.44 -0.70 -17.19
C GLU A 11 -0.87 0.06 -17.38
N VAL A 12 -1.84 -0.62 -17.97
CA VAL A 12 -3.18 -0.08 -18.08
C VAL A 12 -3.68 0.12 -16.66
N GLU A 13 -3.94 1.36 -16.32
CA GLU A 13 -4.46 1.71 -14.99
C GLU A 13 -5.76 0.93 -14.75
N PRO A 14 -5.87 0.21 -13.62
CA PRO A 14 -7.08 -0.53 -13.34
C PRO A 14 -8.26 0.44 -13.19
N THR A 15 -9.36 0.15 -13.84
CA THR A 15 -10.56 1.00 -13.86
C THR A 15 -11.52 0.70 -12.71
N THR A 16 -11.32 -0.42 -12.03
CA THR A 16 -12.14 -0.88 -10.91
C THR A 16 -11.26 -1.38 -9.76
N PRO A 17 -11.68 -1.14 -8.50
CA PRO A 17 -10.97 -1.71 -7.36
C PRO A 17 -11.08 -3.24 -7.37
N PRO A 18 -10.20 -3.95 -6.64
CA PRO A 18 -10.27 -5.40 -6.50
C PRO A 18 -11.65 -5.85 -6.01
N GLU A 19 -12.23 -6.84 -6.67
CA GLU A 19 -13.50 -7.43 -6.28
C GLU A 19 -13.29 -8.69 -5.43
N GLY A 20 -14.19 -8.90 -4.47
CA GLY A 20 -14.17 -10.09 -3.61
C GLY A 20 -13.00 -10.12 -2.62
N VAL A 21 -12.28 -9.03 -2.48
CA VAL A 21 -11.14 -8.90 -1.56
C VAL A 21 -11.41 -7.75 -0.60
N SER A 22 -11.22 -8.00 0.68
CA SER A 22 -11.28 -6.94 1.69
C SER A 22 -9.99 -6.15 1.71
N PRO A 23 -10.05 -4.80 1.81
CA PRO A 23 -8.86 -4.01 2.03
C PRO A 23 -8.28 -4.29 3.41
N ALA A 24 -6.97 -4.13 3.57
CA ALA A 24 -6.33 -4.20 4.88
C ALA A 24 -6.77 -3.03 5.79
N ILE A 25 -6.96 -1.86 5.21
CA ILE A 25 -7.44 -0.65 5.88
C ILE A 25 -8.49 0.03 5.00
N ARG A 26 -9.51 0.55 5.64
CA ARG A 26 -10.48 1.46 5.02
C ARG A 26 -10.74 2.60 6.01
N VAL A 27 -10.55 3.83 5.57
CA VAL A 27 -10.63 4.99 6.45
C VAL A 27 -11.25 6.19 5.72
N MET A 28 -12.07 6.95 6.45
CA MET A 28 -12.62 8.21 5.96
C MET A 28 -11.63 9.35 6.21
N MET A 29 -11.40 10.16 5.19
CA MET A 29 -10.53 11.34 5.30
C MET A 29 -11.27 12.50 5.96
N MET A 30 -10.63 13.07 6.96
CA MET A 30 -11.19 14.11 7.82
C MET A 30 -10.53 15.47 7.56
N PRO A 31 -11.15 16.58 7.98
CA PRO A 31 -10.56 17.93 7.83
C PRO A 31 -9.15 18.06 8.41
N ARG A 32 -8.85 17.40 9.52
CA ARG A 32 -7.51 17.40 10.13
C ARG A 32 -6.42 16.79 9.25
N ASP A 33 -6.80 16.03 8.22
CA ASP A 33 -5.87 15.35 7.31
C ASP A 33 -5.47 16.20 6.11
N THR A 34 -5.98 17.44 6.04
CA THR A 34 -5.78 18.33 4.89
C THR A 34 -4.42 19.05 4.92
N ASN A 35 -3.96 19.38 3.74
CA ASN A 35 -2.84 20.30 3.51
C ASN A 35 -3.34 21.75 3.31
N ALA A 36 -2.39 22.67 3.07
CA ALA A 36 -2.70 24.07 2.81
C ALA A 36 -3.53 24.30 1.52
N ASN A 37 -3.55 23.34 0.59
CA ASN A 37 -4.30 23.42 -0.67
C ASN A 37 -5.74 22.90 -0.57
N GLY A 38 -6.15 22.41 0.59
CA GLY A 38 -7.50 21.89 0.81
C GLY A 38 -7.71 20.42 0.37
N THR A 39 -6.66 19.76 -0.09
CA THR A 39 -6.67 18.30 -0.35
C THR A 39 -6.04 17.54 0.81
N ILE A 40 -6.18 16.23 0.83
CA ILE A 40 -5.56 15.40 1.86
C ILE A 40 -4.05 15.43 1.70
N PHE A 41 -3.35 15.64 2.80
CA PHE A 41 -1.89 15.64 2.84
C PHE A 41 -1.34 14.27 2.43
N GLY A 42 -0.41 14.24 1.46
CA GLY A 42 0.15 13.00 0.93
C GLY A 42 0.78 12.10 1.99
N GLY A 43 1.38 12.71 3.02
CA GLY A 43 1.95 11.97 4.15
C GLY A 43 0.93 11.16 4.95
N VAL A 44 -0.33 11.58 5.01
CA VAL A 44 -1.42 10.81 5.62
C VAL A 44 -1.65 9.50 4.85
N ILE A 45 -1.69 9.58 3.53
CA ILE A 45 -1.84 8.40 2.67
C ILE A 45 -0.62 7.48 2.78
N LEU A 46 0.59 8.04 2.80
CA LEU A 46 1.82 7.26 2.97
C LEU A 46 1.87 6.53 4.31
N ALA A 47 1.44 7.17 5.38
CA ALA A 47 1.37 6.54 6.70
C ALA A 47 0.41 5.35 6.70
N GLN A 48 -0.75 5.48 6.07
CA GLN A 48 -1.72 4.39 5.95
C GLN A 48 -1.21 3.27 5.03
N ILE A 49 -0.47 3.60 3.98
CA ILE A 49 0.19 2.60 3.13
C ILE A 49 1.15 1.75 3.96
N ASP A 50 1.96 2.39 4.79
CA ASP A 50 2.92 1.68 5.65
C ASP A 50 2.21 0.76 6.66
N LEU A 51 1.14 1.22 7.28
CA LEU A 51 0.32 0.40 8.20
C LEU A 51 -0.35 -0.77 7.47
N ALA A 52 -0.91 -0.53 6.29
CA ALA A 52 -1.54 -1.58 5.50
C ALA A 52 -0.53 -2.65 5.08
N ALA A 53 0.66 -2.25 4.66
CA ALA A 53 1.74 -3.16 4.33
C ALA A 53 2.16 -4.00 5.55
N ALA A 54 2.21 -3.40 6.74
CA ALA A 54 2.52 -4.12 7.97
C ALA A 54 1.47 -5.19 8.29
N ILE A 55 0.20 -4.91 8.09
CA ILE A 55 -0.89 -5.88 8.28
C ILE A 55 -0.67 -7.12 7.40
N GLU A 56 -0.38 -6.91 6.13
CA GLU A 56 -0.08 -8.03 5.21
C GLU A 56 1.21 -8.74 5.57
N ALA A 57 2.26 -8.00 5.92
CA ALA A 57 3.57 -8.55 6.26
C ALA A 57 3.53 -9.45 7.53
N HIS A 58 2.66 -9.13 8.48
CA HIS A 58 2.50 -9.95 9.68
C HIS A 58 1.97 -11.36 9.41
N ARG A 59 1.39 -11.60 8.27
CA ARG A 59 1.01 -12.96 7.83
C ARG A 59 2.25 -13.85 7.62
N TRP A 60 3.40 -13.25 7.32
CA TRP A 60 4.68 -13.92 7.10
C TRP A 60 5.56 -13.96 8.34
N HIS A 61 5.41 -12.97 9.20
CA HIS A 61 6.20 -12.87 10.42
C HIS A 61 5.40 -12.16 11.52
N PRO A 62 4.97 -12.86 12.55
CA PRO A 62 4.17 -12.25 13.62
C PRO A 62 4.98 -11.40 14.60
N GLY A 63 6.31 -11.44 14.47
CA GLY A 63 7.22 -10.67 15.31
C GLY A 63 7.48 -9.27 14.77
N ARG A 64 8.64 -8.77 15.07
CA ARG A 64 9.06 -7.42 14.75
C ARG A 64 9.38 -7.25 13.27
N LEU A 65 8.78 -6.25 12.64
CA LEU A 65 9.01 -5.88 11.24
C LEU A 65 9.39 -4.41 11.17
N ALA A 66 10.42 -4.10 10.38
CA ALA A 66 10.85 -2.74 10.10
C ALA A 66 10.66 -2.42 8.62
N THR A 67 10.05 -1.29 8.32
CA THR A 67 9.99 -0.76 6.96
C THR A 67 11.37 -0.26 6.55
N VAL A 68 11.91 -0.79 5.46
CA VAL A 68 13.24 -0.42 4.96
C VAL A 68 13.19 0.33 3.64
N ALA A 69 12.12 0.18 2.88
CA ALA A 69 11.95 0.88 1.61
C ALA A 69 10.48 1.04 1.26
N MET A 70 10.19 2.12 0.58
CA MET A 70 8.88 2.39 -0.01
C MET A 70 9.13 2.98 -1.39
N ASP A 71 8.75 2.25 -2.44
CA ASP A 71 9.11 2.56 -3.81
C ASP A 71 7.90 2.78 -4.71
N LYS A 72 8.15 3.40 -5.86
CA LYS A 72 7.20 3.52 -6.96
C LYS A 72 5.91 4.23 -6.58
N ILE A 73 6.02 5.25 -5.73
CA ILE A 73 4.88 6.04 -5.29
C ILE A 73 4.65 7.20 -6.24
N GLU A 74 3.49 7.22 -6.85
CA GLU A 74 3.04 8.31 -7.71
C GLU A 74 1.56 8.56 -7.43
N PHE A 75 1.24 9.78 -7.01
CA PHE A 75 -0.15 10.18 -6.78
C PHE A 75 -0.79 10.58 -8.10
N LYS A 76 -1.72 9.79 -8.58
CA LYS A 76 -2.41 10.00 -9.85
C LYS A 76 -3.62 10.92 -9.70
N ARG A 77 -4.23 10.92 -8.52
CA ARG A 77 -5.43 11.74 -8.23
C ARG A 77 -5.38 12.27 -6.80
N PRO A 78 -5.92 13.47 -6.57
CA PRO A 78 -6.04 14.01 -5.22
C PRO A 78 -7.09 13.25 -4.42
N VAL A 79 -6.93 13.27 -3.11
CA VAL A 79 -7.89 12.77 -2.14
C VAL A 79 -8.50 13.97 -1.42
N PHE A 80 -9.80 13.91 -1.20
CA PHE A 80 -10.56 15.00 -0.60
C PHE A 80 -11.16 14.62 0.76
N VAL A 81 -11.48 15.64 1.55
CA VAL A 81 -12.23 15.45 2.81
C VAL A 81 -13.55 14.72 2.52
N GLY A 82 -13.86 13.73 3.32
CA GLY A 82 -15.04 12.88 3.17
C GLY A 82 -14.85 11.68 2.25
N ASP A 83 -13.77 11.60 1.51
CA ASP A 83 -13.46 10.41 0.72
C ASP A 83 -13.27 9.20 1.62
N LEU A 84 -13.83 8.06 1.20
CA LEU A 84 -13.56 6.77 1.83
C LEU A 84 -12.40 6.12 1.08
N VAL A 85 -11.28 5.95 1.76
CA VAL A 85 -10.04 5.46 1.16
C VAL A 85 -9.78 4.02 1.61
N SER A 86 -9.55 3.14 0.64
CA SER A 86 -9.29 1.72 0.85
C SER A 86 -7.89 1.37 0.38
N PHE A 87 -7.20 0.59 1.21
CA PHE A 87 -5.82 0.16 0.98
C PHE A 87 -5.81 -1.36 0.81
N TYR A 88 -5.66 -1.82 -0.43
CA TYR A 88 -5.61 -3.24 -0.77
C TYR A 88 -4.17 -3.70 -0.82
N THR A 89 -3.90 -4.84 -0.22
CA THR A 89 -2.55 -5.38 -0.08
C THR A 89 -2.41 -6.72 -0.78
N SER A 90 -1.23 -6.96 -1.31
CA SER A 90 -0.82 -8.27 -1.82
C SER A 90 0.68 -8.44 -1.63
N THR A 91 1.10 -9.67 -1.31
CA THR A 91 2.52 -10.00 -1.24
C THR A 91 3.08 -10.19 -2.64
N GLU A 92 4.11 -9.43 -2.99
CA GLU A 92 4.80 -9.57 -4.28
C GLU A 92 5.96 -10.56 -4.19
N HIS A 93 6.73 -10.50 -3.09
CA HIS A 93 7.95 -11.26 -2.97
C HIS A 93 8.30 -11.47 -1.51
N THR A 94 8.89 -12.63 -1.21
CA THR A 94 9.52 -12.92 0.08
C THR A 94 10.96 -13.32 -0.11
N GLY A 95 11.85 -12.72 0.67
CA GLY A 95 13.24 -13.16 0.83
C GLY A 95 13.40 -14.01 2.09
N THR A 96 14.61 -14.25 2.51
CA THR A 96 14.87 -14.98 3.78
C THR A 96 14.41 -14.17 4.98
N THR A 97 14.71 -12.87 5.00
CA THR A 97 14.42 -11.95 6.12
C THR A 97 13.42 -10.86 5.75
N SER A 98 13.05 -10.76 4.49
CA SER A 98 12.27 -9.64 3.96
C SER A 98 10.99 -10.09 3.30
N VAL A 99 10.02 -9.20 3.27
CA VAL A 99 8.78 -9.33 2.54
C VAL A 99 8.48 -8.02 1.81
N THR A 100 8.09 -8.14 0.54
CA THR A 100 7.71 -7.01 -0.29
C THR A 100 6.21 -7.04 -0.55
N ILE A 101 5.54 -5.99 -0.16
CA ILE A 101 4.08 -5.84 -0.23
C ILE A 101 3.73 -4.75 -1.24
N ARG A 102 2.79 -5.06 -2.13
CA ARG A 102 2.13 -4.06 -2.95
C ARG A 102 0.88 -3.56 -2.23
N VAL A 103 0.72 -2.24 -2.23
CA VAL A 103 -0.48 -1.58 -1.69
C VAL A 103 -1.11 -0.75 -2.80
N ASP A 104 -2.35 -1.06 -3.14
CA ASP A 104 -3.17 -0.30 -4.08
C ASP A 104 -4.19 0.53 -3.32
N VAL A 105 -4.22 1.84 -3.59
CA VAL A 105 -5.04 2.81 -2.86
C VAL A 105 -6.15 3.33 -3.76
N TRP A 106 -7.39 3.19 -3.28
CA TRP A 106 -8.60 3.63 -3.95
C TRP A 106 -9.38 4.60 -3.08
N ALA A 107 -9.91 5.65 -3.69
CA ALA A 107 -10.79 6.60 -3.01
C ALA A 107 -12.21 6.47 -3.59
N GLN A 108 -13.21 6.43 -2.70
CA GLN A 108 -14.61 6.53 -3.06
C GLN A 108 -15.09 7.94 -2.71
N ARG A 109 -15.52 8.68 -3.72
CA ARG A 109 -16.05 10.05 -3.56
C ARG A 109 -17.37 10.00 -2.82
N ARG A 110 -17.48 10.74 -1.72
CA ARG A 110 -18.70 10.80 -0.91
C ARG A 110 -19.66 11.87 -1.39
N HIS A 111 -19.14 12.89 -2.06
CA HIS A 111 -19.93 13.99 -2.61
C HIS A 111 -20.13 13.77 -4.11
N GLY A 112 -21.37 13.57 -4.52
CA GLY A 112 -21.74 13.34 -5.92
C GLY A 112 -22.12 11.88 -6.19
N SER A 113 -21.36 11.17 -6.98
CA SER A 113 -21.76 9.91 -7.61
C SER A 113 -21.29 8.62 -6.91
N ASN A 114 -20.65 8.68 -5.74
CA ASN A 114 -19.95 7.53 -5.13
C ASN A 114 -18.89 6.88 -6.06
N THR A 115 -18.32 7.65 -6.96
CA THR A 115 -17.32 7.19 -7.91
C THR A 115 -16.07 6.72 -7.19
N ARG A 116 -15.54 5.58 -7.60
CA ARG A 116 -14.28 5.03 -7.11
C ARG A 116 -13.16 5.38 -8.07
N VAL A 117 -12.08 5.94 -7.55
CA VAL A 117 -10.91 6.34 -8.35
C VAL A 117 -9.63 5.75 -7.78
N PRO A 118 -8.70 5.28 -8.63
CA PRO A 118 -7.38 4.87 -8.18
C PRO A 118 -6.57 6.11 -7.81
N VAL A 119 -5.97 6.09 -6.63
CA VAL A 119 -5.18 7.22 -6.11
C VAL A 119 -3.69 7.00 -6.35
N THR A 120 -3.19 5.88 -5.90
CA THR A 120 -1.79 5.50 -6.02
C THR A 120 -1.59 4.01 -5.78
N SER A 121 -0.42 3.54 -6.11
CA SER A 121 0.10 2.26 -5.64
C SER A 121 1.51 2.45 -5.12
N ALA A 122 1.93 1.58 -4.22
CA ALA A 122 3.27 1.59 -3.66
C ALA A 122 3.75 0.17 -3.42
N THR A 123 5.05 -0.01 -3.43
CA THR A 123 5.71 -1.23 -3.02
C THR A 123 6.47 -0.96 -1.73
N VAL A 124 6.16 -1.69 -0.67
CA VAL A 124 6.76 -1.55 0.65
C VAL A 124 7.55 -2.80 0.98
N THR A 125 8.81 -2.62 1.31
CA THR A 125 9.68 -3.73 1.76
C THR A 125 9.87 -3.64 3.26
N MET A 126 9.60 -4.74 3.95
CA MET A 126 9.78 -4.88 5.38
C MET A 126 10.74 -6.01 5.69
N VAL A 127 11.49 -5.86 6.77
CA VAL A 127 12.49 -6.82 7.23
C VAL A 127 12.16 -7.26 8.64
N ALA A 128 12.18 -8.57 8.86
CA ALA A 128 12.03 -9.15 10.19
C ALA A 128 13.29 -8.91 11.01
N THR A 129 13.12 -8.42 12.22
CA THR A 129 14.20 -8.11 13.14
C THR A 129 13.94 -8.69 14.53
N ASP A 130 15.01 -8.89 15.29
CA ASP A 130 14.94 -9.15 16.73
C ASP A 130 14.86 -7.83 17.52
N GLU A 131 14.83 -7.92 18.84
CA GLU A 131 14.77 -6.76 19.72
C GLU A 131 16.00 -5.84 19.58
N GLY A 132 17.15 -6.40 19.19
CA GLY A 132 18.37 -5.63 18.96
C GLY A 132 18.46 -5.02 17.56
N GLY A 133 17.44 -5.19 16.72
CA GLY A 133 17.42 -4.68 15.35
C GLY A 133 18.20 -5.54 14.36
N GLN A 134 18.65 -6.72 14.74
CA GLN A 134 19.32 -7.67 13.85
C GLN A 134 18.29 -8.39 13.00
N LYS A 135 18.59 -8.60 11.71
CA LYS A 135 17.74 -9.35 10.79
C LYS A 135 17.57 -10.79 11.25
N VAL A 136 16.35 -11.27 11.21
CA VAL A 136 16.00 -12.68 11.48
C VAL A 136 15.18 -13.23 10.33
N PRO A 137 15.22 -14.55 10.07
CA PRO A 137 14.38 -15.17 9.04
C PRO A 137 12.90 -14.97 9.33
N LEU A 138 12.10 -14.83 8.26
CA LEU A 138 10.64 -14.84 8.36
C LEU A 138 10.18 -16.15 9.04
N ALA A 139 9.27 -16.02 10.01
CA ALA A 139 8.81 -17.17 10.79
C ALA A 139 7.95 -18.14 9.97
N ASN A 140 7.17 -17.62 9.02
CA ASN A 140 6.22 -18.40 8.23
C ASN A 140 6.72 -18.53 6.79
N LYS A 141 6.67 -19.75 6.25
CA LYS A 141 6.98 -20.05 4.84
C LYS A 141 5.75 -19.96 3.94
N VAL A 142 4.57 -19.98 4.55
CA VAL A 142 3.27 -19.71 3.92
C VAL A 142 2.55 -18.66 4.77
N PRO A 143 1.80 -17.74 4.13
CA PRO A 143 1.16 -16.69 4.89
C PRO A 143 0.05 -17.24 5.78
N SER A 144 -0.01 -16.76 7.02
CA SER A 144 -1.14 -17.05 7.90
C SER A 144 -2.39 -16.30 7.40
N PRO A 145 -3.60 -16.79 7.68
CA PRO A 145 -4.83 -16.06 7.36
C PRO A 145 -4.85 -14.69 8.06
N LEU A 146 -5.47 -13.70 7.42
CA LEU A 146 -5.63 -12.37 8.04
C LEU A 146 -6.59 -12.41 9.24
N TYR A 147 -7.59 -13.26 9.18
CA TYR A 147 -8.60 -13.47 10.23
C TYR A 147 -9.11 -14.91 10.21
#